data_63f3ed1493c8da6da2d2043f22df1cae
#
_entry.id   63f3ed1493c8da6da2d2043f22df1cae
#
_cell.length_a   1.000
_cell.length_b   1.000
_cell.length_c   1.000
_cell.angle_alpha   90.00
_cell.angle_beta   90.00
_cell.angle_gamma   90.00
#
_symmetry.space_group_name_H-M   'P 1'
#
loop_
_entity.id
_entity.type
_entity.pdbx_description
1 polymer ?
#
loop_
_entity_poly.entity_id
_entity_poly.type
_entity_poly.pdbx_seq_one_letter_code
_entity_poly.pdbx_strand_id
1 'polypeptide(L)'
;SELYTDYSFITADLGIGEEASNVFQNLAVQKLTETTEKMLVAPLRFKSVLLDEMDRVINAAKLGRPASMILKNNSISDRDIILKLEEASCAGVRIDMIVRGICCVRAEVPGKTENLHIRSLVGRYLEHGRIYSFYDGVTTRIYIASGDFLTRNTECRVEVGVRVEDPVLKEKLDSI
;
A
#
# COMPACT_ATOMS: atom_id res chain seq x y z
N SER A 1 -12.81 18.60 -6.66
CA SER A 1 -14.02 17.92 -6.21
C SER A 1 -14.31 18.37 -4.78
N GLU A 2 -15.54 18.82 -4.51
CA GLU A 2 -15.95 19.32 -3.18
C GLU A 2 -16.24 18.17 -2.17
N LEU A 3 -16.12 16.92 -2.61
CA LEU A 3 -16.55 15.75 -1.84
C LEU A 3 -15.40 14.83 -1.39
N TYR A 4 -14.23 14.93 -2.00
CA TYR A 4 -13.10 14.03 -1.77
C TYR A 4 -11.89 14.78 -1.25
N THR A 5 -11.20 14.19 -0.28
CA THR A 5 -9.79 14.53 0.03
C THR A 5 -8.89 13.48 -0.61
N ASP A 6 -7.85 13.92 -1.30
CA ASP A 6 -6.91 13.02 -1.97
C ASP A 6 -5.50 13.60 -1.95
N TYR A 7 -4.52 12.79 -2.33
CA TYR A 7 -3.13 13.20 -2.47
C TYR A 7 -2.77 13.32 -3.94
N SER A 8 -2.08 14.41 -4.28
CA SER A 8 -1.46 14.59 -5.58
C SER A 8 0.05 14.58 -5.42
N PHE A 9 0.72 13.72 -6.17
CA PHE A 9 2.17 13.62 -6.20
C PHE A 9 2.69 14.21 -7.50
N ILE A 10 3.53 15.24 -7.40
CA ILE A 10 4.16 15.90 -8.53
C ILE A 10 5.66 15.64 -8.43
N THR A 11 6.25 15.10 -9.47
CA THR A 11 7.67 14.74 -9.49
C THR A 11 8.31 15.07 -10.82
N ALA A 12 9.62 15.35 -10.79
CA ALA A 12 10.49 15.48 -11.96
C ALA A 12 11.46 14.29 -12.08
N ASP A 13 11.24 13.18 -11.35
CA ASP A 13 12.04 11.98 -11.44
C ASP A 13 11.90 11.34 -12.82
N LEU A 14 13.01 11.27 -13.56
CA LEU A 14 13.02 10.75 -14.93
C LEU A 14 12.61 9.28 -14.99
N GLY A 15 13.00 8.44 -14.03
CA GLY A 15 12.64 7.03 -13.99
C GLY A 15 11.14 6.83 -13.83
N ILE A 16 10.48 7.59 -12.95
CA ILE A 16 9.02 7.58 -12.82
C ILE A 16 8.36 8.08 -14.12
N GLY A 17 8.91 9.11 -14.74
CA GLY A 17 8.40 9.65 -16.00
C GLY A 17 8.48 8.62 -17.14
N GLU A 18 9.59 7.89 -17.26
CA GLU A 18 9.77 6.83 -18.26
C GLU A 18 8.82 5.66 -18.03
N GLU A 19 8.69 5.20 -16.77
CA GLU A 19 7.74 4.13 -16.43
C GLU A 19 6.30 4.55 -16.70
N ALA A 20 5.91 5.77 -16.35
CA ALA A 20 4.59 6.31 -16.63
C ALA A 20 4.32 6.36 -18.15
N SER A 21 5.29 6.83 -18.95
CA SER A 21 5.19 6.82 -20.40
C SER A 21 4.96 5.42 -20.95
N ASN A 22 5.71 4.44 -20.45
CA ASN A 22 5.54 3.02 -20.81
C ASN A 22 4.15 2.49 -20.46
N VAL A 23 3.63 2.83 -19.28
CA VAL A 23 2.27 2.44 -18.87
C VAL A 23 1.24 2.99 -19.85
N PHE A 24 1.31 4.27 -20.22
CA PHE A 24 0.38 4.87 -21.18
C PHE A 24 0.51 4.26 -22.60
N GLN A 25 1.72 3.99 -23.05
CA GLN A 25 1.95 3.34 -24.35
C GLN A 25 1.36 1.93 -24.39
N ASN A 26 1.57 1.13 -23.32
CA ASN A 26 1.01 -0.20 -23.22
C ASN A 26 -0.52 -0.17 -23.18
N LEU A 27 -1.12 0.75 -22.40
CA LEU A 27 -2.57 0.92 -22.34
C LEU A 27 -3.16 1.29 -23.71
N ALA A 28 -2.49 2.14 -24.48
CA ALA A 28 -2.95 2.54 -25.83
C ALA A 28 -3.06 1.34 -26.79
N VAL A 29 -2.26 0.30 -26.58
CA VAL A 29 -2.28 -0.93 -27.39
C VAL A 29 -2.87 -2.14 -26.68
N GLN A 30 -3.58 -1.90 -25.58
CA GLN A 30 -4.24 -2.93 -24.74
C GLN A 30 -3.27 -4.01 -24.21
N LYS A 31 -2.02 -3.63 -23.92
CA LYS A 31 -1.02 -4.49 -23.28
C LYS A 31 -0.93 -4.19 -21.80
N LEU A 32 -0.58 -5.21 -21.02
CA LEU A 32 -0.25 -5.05 -19.60
C LEU A 32 1.20 -4.61 -19.42
N THR A 33 1.48 -3.83 -18.39
CA THR A 33 2.84 -3.44 -18.03
C THR A 33 3.44 -4.50 -17.11
N GLU A 34 4.48 -5.18 -17.55
CA GLU A 34 5.08 -6.32 -16.86
C GLU A 34 6.19 -5.91 -15.89
N THR A 35 6.94 -4.87 -16.19
CA THR A 35 8.12 -4.46 -15.42
C THR A 35 8.05 -3.00 -15.05
N THR A 36 8.19 -2.74 -13.74
CA THR A 36 8.35 -1.40 -13.17
C THR A 36 9.22 -1.52 -11.91
N GLU A 37 10.04 -0.51 -11.61
CA GLU A 37 10.88 -0.46 -10.42
C GLU A 37 10.36 0.52 -9.36
N LYS A 38 9.87 1.67 -9.81
CA LYS A 38 9.38 2.77 -8.95
C LYS A 38 7.86 2.84 -8.88
N MET A 39 7.18 2.34 -9.90
CA MET A 39 5.72 2.29 -9.97
C MET A 39 5.19 0.89 -9.67
N LEU A 40 4.03 0.85 -9.05
CA LEU A 40 3.21 -0.34 -8.92
C LEU A 40 2.10 -0.26 -9.97
N VAL A 41 1.95 -1.27 -10.81
CA VAL A 41 0.93 -1.27 -11.87
C VAL A 41 0.13 -2.57 -11.81
N ALA A 42 -1.16 -2.45 -11.51
CA ALA A 42 -2.08 -3.58 -11.56
C ALA A 42 -2.43 -3.91 -13.03
N PRO A 43 -2.76 -5.17 -13.34
CA PRO A 43 -2.89 -6.29 -12.39
C PRO A 43 -1.57 -7.01 -12.07
N LEU A 44 -0.48 -6.80 -12.82
CA LEU A 44 0.69 -7.68 -12.73
C LEU A 44 1.64 -7.36 -11.58
N ARG A 45 1.87 -6.08 -11.28
CA ARG A 45 2.93 -5.66 -10.35
C ARG A 45 2.42 -5.03 -9.04
N PHE A 46 1.18 -4.59 -8.99
CA PHE A 46 0.65 -3.90 -7.82
C PHE A 46 0.62 -4.81 -6.58
N LYS A 47 -0.10 -5.91 -6.65
CA LYS A 47 -0.25 -6.85 -5.53
C LYS A 47 1.07 -7.55 -5.19
N SER A 48 1.82 -8.03 -6.19
CA SER A 48 3.05 -8.76 -5.95
C SER A 48 4.09 -7.93 -5.20
N VAL A 49 4.30 -6.68 -5.59
CA VAL A 49 5.25 -5.79 -4.92
C VAL A 49 4.81 -5.46 -3.48
N LEU A 50 3.52 -5.26 -3.25
CA LEU A 50 3.02 -5.03 -1.88
C LEU A 50 3.22 -6.26 -0.99
N LEU A 51 3.02 -7.46 -1.52
CA LEU A 51 3.30 -8.71 -0.79
C LEU A 51 4.81 -8.87 -0.52
N ASP A 52 5.68 -8.54 -1.49
CA ASP A 52 7.13 -8.55 -1.31
C ASP A 52 7.58 -7.56 -0.21
N GLU A 53 6.96 -6.37 -0.15
CA GLU A 53 7.23 -5.41 0.93
C GLU A 53 6.77 -5.94 2.31
N MET A 54 5.61 -6.58 2.37
CA MET A 54 5.16 -7.23 3.60
C MET A 54 6.12 -8.35 4.02
N ASP A 55 6.59 -9.18 3.09
CA ASP A 55 7.58 -10.23 3.37
C ASP A 55 8.91 -9.66 3.88
N ARG A 56 9.36 -8.54 3.33
CA ARG A 56 10.55 -7.83 3.80
C ARG A 56 10.41 -7.41 5.27
N VAL A 57 9.27 -6.85 5.64
CA VAL A 57 8.97 -6.43 7.01
C VAL A 57 8.82 -7.62 7.95
N ILE A 58 8.13 -8.68 7.52
CA ILE A 58 8.00 -9.94 8.26
C ILE A 58 9.37 -10.56 8.55
N ASN A 59 10.24 -10.62 7.56
CA ASN A 59 11.59 -11.17 7.71
C ASN A 59 12.43 -10.33 8.69
N ALA A 60 12.28 -9.01 8.67
CA ALA A 60 12.94 -8.13 9.63
C ALA A 60 12.47 -8.41 11.07
N ALA A 61 11.16 -8.57 11.29
CA ALA A 61 10.59 -8.91 12.60
C ALA A 61 11.08 -10.27 13.08
N LYS A 62 11.11 -11.30 12.22
CA LYS A 62 11.65 -12.63 12.53
C LYS A 62 13.13 -12.59 12.94
N LEU A 63 13.88 -11.60 12.50
CA LEU A 63 15.27 -11.33 12.90
C LEU A 63 15.39 -10.46 14.16
N GLY A 64 14.28 -10.18 14.86
CA GLY A 64 14.25 -9.36 16.07
C GLY A 64 14.40 -7.85 15.84
N ARG A 65 14.23 -7.36 14.62
CA ARG A 65 14.26 -5.93 14.32
C ARG A 65 12.89 -5.29 14.60
N PRO A 66 12.86 -4.02 15.04
CA PRO A 66 11.60 -3.30 15.10
C PRO A 66 11.03 -3.17 13.67
N ALA A 67 9.80 -3.63 13.49
CA ALA A 67 9.17 -3.66 12.18
C ALA A 67 7.72 -3.21 12.28
N SER A 68 7.26 -2.38 11.34
CA SER A 68 5.89 -1.87 11.35
C SER A 68 5.36 -1.59 9.95
N MET A 69 4.03 -1.54 9.86
CA MET A 69 3.29 -1.15 8.66
C MET A 69 2.23 -0.13 9.02
N ILE A 70 2.07 0.91 8.18
CA ILE A 70 0.94 1.83 8.23
C ILE A 70 0.23 1.73 6.88
N LEU A 71 -1.04 1.34 6.90
CA LEU A 71 -1.79 1.03 5.69
C LEU A 71 -3.11 1.81 5.69
N LYS A 72 -3.17 2.89 4.91
CA LYS A 72 -4.39 3.67 4.70
C LYS A 72 -5.00 3.31 3.35
N ASN A 73 -6.21 2.79 3.38
CA ASN A 73 -6.98 2.44 2.18
C ASN A 73 -8.49 2.66 2.38
N ASN A 74 -9.26 2.55 1.31
CA ASN A 74 -10.71 2.66 1.45
C ASN A 74 -11.35 1.32 1.82
N SER A 75 -10.83 0.22 1.29
CA SER A 75 -11.43 -1.11 1.50
C SER A 75 -10.40 -2.22 1.41
N ILE A 76 -10.65 -3.29 2.19
CA ILE A 76 -9.84 -4.52 2.16
C ILE A 76 -10.74 -5.76 2.14
N SER A 77 -10.56 -6.60 1.12
CA SER A 77 -11.17 -7.94 1.00
C SER A 77 -10.29 -8.94 0.25
N ASP A 78 -9.11 -8.52 -0.22
CA ASP A 78 -8.17 -9.41 -0.90
C ASP A 78 -7.63 -10.45 0.09
N ARG A 79 -7.88 -11.73 -0.22
CA ARG A 79 -7.57 -12.85 0.68
C ARG A 79 -6.06 -12.99 0.93
N ASP A 80 -5.24 -12.84 -0.10
CA ASP A 80 -3.80 -13.06 0.03
C ASP A 80 -3.18 -11.97 0.90
N ILE A 81 -3.63 -10.72 0.72
CA ILE A 81 -3.20 -9.59 1.56
C ILE A 81 -3.65 -9.81 3.01
N ILE A 82 -4.89 -10.26 3.25
CA ILE A 82 -5.40 -10.55 4.60
C ILE A 82 -4.57 -11.63 5.29
N LEU A 83 -4.28 -12.73 4.60
CA LEU A 83 -3.44 -13.80 5.14
C LEU A 83 -2.00 -13.33 5.42
N LYS A 84 -1.47 -12.46 4.58
CA LYS A 84 -0.15 -11.87 4.78
C LYS A 84 -0.12 -10.91 5.98
N LEU A 85 -1.18 -10.17 6.24
CA LEU A 85 -1.33 -9.34 7.44
C LEU A 85 -1.40 -10.20 8.72
N GLU A 86 -2.11 -11.33 8.68
CA GLU A 86 -2.13 -12.30 9.78
C GLU A 86 -0.71 -12.86 10.04
N GLU A 87 0.01 -13.28 9.00
CA GLU A 87 1.40 -13.73 9.11
C GLU A 87 2.30 -12.64 9.72
N ALA A 88 2.17 -11.40 9.26
CA ALA A 88 2.95 -10.27 9.77
C ALA A 88 2.67 -10.01 11.26
N SER A 89 1.41 -10.02 11.67
CA SER A 89 1.02 -9.87 13.07
C SER A 89 1.59 -11.00 13.94
N CYS A 90 1.50 -12.25 13.48
CA CYS A 90 2.07 -13.41 14.18
C CYS A 90 3.62 -13.34 14.29
N ALA A 91 4.28 -12.68 13.33
CA ALA A 91 5.73 -12.44 13.38
C ALA A 91 6.12 -11.28 14.31
N GLY A 92 5.17 -10.59 14.94
CA GLY A 92 5.42 -9.47 15.83
C GLY A 92 5.51 -8.11 15.16
N VAL A 93 5.10 -8.01 13.88
CA VAL A 93 5.02 -6.72 13.18
C VAL A 93 3.84 -5.90 13.73
N ARG A 94 4.08 -4.66 14.13
CA ARG A 94 3.02 -3.72 14.45
C ARG A 94 2.37 -3.23 13.16
N ILE A 95 1.05 -3.35 13.07
CA ILE A 95 0.27 -2.96 11.89
C ILE A 95 -0.82 -2.00 12.30
N ASP A 96 -0.73 -0.76 11.82
CA ASP A 96 -1.76 0.26 12.00
C ASP A 96 -2.48 0.46 10.65
N MET A 97 -3.79 0.22 10.62
CA MET A 97 -4.62 0.38 9.43
C MET A 97 -5.66 1.47 9.61
N ILE A 98 -5.88 2.25 8.55
CA ILE A 98 -7.00 3.17 8.42
C ILE A 98 -7.86 2.69 7.27
N VAL A 99 -9.04 2.14 7.56
CA VAL A 99 -9.96 1.58 6.57
C VAL A 99 -11.31 2.28 6.68
N ARG A 100 -11.71 2.96 5.61
CA ARG A 100 -12.94 3.76 5.61
C ARG A 100 -14.20 2.99 5.28
N GLY A 101 -14.11 1.99 4.41
CA GLY A 101 -15.24 1.24 3.84
C GLY A 101 -15.24 -0.23 4.25
N ILE A 102 -15.30 -1.12 3.27
CA ILE A 102 -15.36 -2.57 3.48
C ILE A 102 -14.08 -3.05 4.15
N CYS A 103 -14.22 -3.72 5.30
CA CYS A 103 -13.11 -4.32 6.03
C CYS A 103 -13.41 -5.79 6.33
N CYS A 104 -12.75 -6.70 5.62
CA CYS A 104 -12.89 -8.14 5.80
C CYS A 104 -11.80 -8.73 6.72
N VAL A 105 -11.08 -7.88 7.45
CA VAL A 105 -10.07 -8.29 8.43
C VAL A 105 -10.61 -8.00 9.83
N ARG A 106 -10.34 -8.93 10.76
CA ARG A 106 -10.65 -8.76 12.17
C ARG A 106 -9.37 -8.42 12.93
N ALA A 107 -9.37 -7.26 13.56
CA ALA A 107 -8.23 -6.77 14.33
C ALA A 107 -8.17 -7.39 15.74
N GLU A 108 -7.00 -7.35 16.35
CA GLU A 108 -6.77 -7.65 17.78
C GLU A 108 -7.24 -9.06 18.21
N VAL A 109 -7.19 -10.04 17.29
CA VAL A 109 -7.50 -11.44 17.60
C VAL A 109 -6.25 -12.12 18.17
N PRO A 110 -6.29 -12.63 19.42
CA PRO A 110 -5.15 -13.29 20.03
C PRO A 110 -4.62 -14.46 19.20
N GLY A 111 -3.30 -14.53 19.02
CA GLY A 111 -2.62 -15.56 18.23
C GLY A 111 -2.81 -15.47 16.72
N LYS A 112 -3.44 -14.39 16.22
CA LYS A 112 -3.67 -14.16 14.79
C LYS A 112 -3.34 -12.73 14.37
N THR A 113 -4.17 -11.78 14.79
CA THR A 113 -4.06 -10.37 14.41
C THR A 113 -3.90 -9.46 15.64
N GLU A 114 -3.28 -9.96 16.70
CA GLU A 114 -3.13 -9.25 17.98
C GLU A 114 -2.33 -7.94 17.85
N ASN A 115 -1.42 -7.88 16.87
CA ASN A 115 -0.59 -6.69 16.58
C ASN A 115 -1.15 -5.84 15.44
N LEU A 116 -2.37 -6.12 14.99
CA LEU A 116 -3.05 -5.39 13.93
C LEU A 116 -4.16 -4.54 14.52
N HIS A 117 -4.02 -3.22 14.36
CA HIS A 117 -4.96 -2.22 14.86
C HIS A 117 -5.66 -1.56 13.67
N ILE A 118 -7.00 -1.46 13.72
CA ILE A 118 -7.78 -0.86 12.64
C ILE A 118 -8.58 0.31 13.20
N ARG A 119 -8.49 1.44 12.49
CA ARG A 119 -9.31 2.62 12.73
C ARG A 119 -10.09 2.96 11.47
N SER A 120 -11.25 3.57 11.63
CA SER A 120 -12.01 4.14 10.52
C SER A 120 -11.99 5.66 10.62
N LEU A 121 -11.84 6.32 9.48
CA LEU A 121 -11.87 7.77 9.38
C LEU A 121 -13.10 8.19 8.59
N VAL A 122 -14.09 8.75 9.30
CA VAL A 122 -15.33 9.25 8.70
C VAL A 122 -15.46 10.73 9.03
N GLY A 123 -15.57 11.56 8.02
CA GLY A 123 -15.67 13.00 8.15
C GLY A 123 -16.63 13.63 7.15
N ARG A 124 -16.67 14.95 7.13
CA ARG A 124 -17.49 15.71 6.17
C ARG A 124 -17.08 15.41 4.73
N TYR A 125 -15.78 15.26 4.51
CA TYR A 125 -15.22 14.90 3.20
C TYR A 125 -14.84 13.42 3.19
N LEU A 126 -14.91 12.83 2.01
CA LEU A 126 -14.59 11.44 1.80
C LEU A 126 -13.07 11.29 1.67
N GLU A 127 -12.43 10.69 2.69
CA GLU A 127 -11.01 10.36 2.66
C GLU A 127 -10.71 9.31 1.59
N HIS A 128 -10.07 9.73 0.50
CA HIS A 128 -9.87 8.86 -0.67
C HIS A 128 -8.41 8.47 -0.90
N GLY A 129 -7.47 9.17 -0.30
CA GLY A 129 -6.04 8.88 -0.44
C GLY A 129 -5.64 7.53 0.13
N ARG A 130 -4.78 6.78 -0.58
CA ARG A 130 -4.19 5.52 -0.12
C ARG A 130 -2.70 5.71 0.07
N ILE A 131 -2.22 5.24 1.22
CA ILE A 131 -0.81 5.28 1.62
C ILE A 131 -0.44 3.92 2.18
N TYR A 132 0.68 3.38 1.73
CA TYR A 132 1.23 2.13 2.21
C TYR A 132 2.67 2.36 2.65
N SER A 133 2.93 2.28 3.96
CA SER A 133 4.24 2.48 4.58
C SER A 133 4.72 1.17 5.19
N PHE A 134 5.97 0.80 4.91
CA PHE A 134 6.60 -0.45 5.31
C PHE A 134 7.97 -0.16 5.92
N TYR A 135 8.13 -0.38 7.22
CA TYR A 135 9.37 -0.19 7.96
C TYR A 135 9.96 -1.52 8.39
N ASP A 136 11.22 -1.78 8.05
CA ASP A 136 11.95 -3.04 8.33
C ASP A 136 12.99 -2.93 9.45
N GLY A 137 12.90 -1.88 10.27
CA GLY A 137 13.88 -1.59 11.31
C GLY A 137 15.08 -0.77 10.84
N VAL A 138 15.25 -0.55 9.54
CA VAL A 138 16.33 0.22 8.93
C VAL A 138 15.80 1.26 7.95
N THR A 139 14.90 0.85 7.07
CA THR A 139 14.41 1.66 5.95
C THR A 139 12.89 1.68 5.90
N THR A 140 12.31 2.86 5.76
CA THR A 140 10.88 3.03 5.44
C THR A 140 10.71 3.16 3.94
N ARG A 141 9.82 2.35 3.37
CA ARG A 141 9.34 2.50 1.99
C ARG A 141 7.87 2.87 2.00
N ILE A 142 7.54 3.98 1.34
CA ILE A 142 6.20 4.55 1.32
C ILE A 142 5.71 4.63 -0.11
N TYR A 143 4.46 4.24 -0.31
CA TYR A 143 3.77 4.29 -1.59
C TYR A 143 2.48 5.11 -1.46
N ILE A 144 2.22 5.95 -2.45
CA ILE A 144 0.91 6.56 -2.70
C ILE A 144 0.28 5.80 -3.85
N ALA A 145 -0.98 5.42 -3.75
CA ALA A 145 -1.62 4.57 -4.74
C ALA A 145 -3.07 4.95 -5.03
N SER A 146 -3.57 4.50 -6.19
CA SER A 146 -4.98 4.60 -6.57
C SER A 146 -5.80 3.36 -6.18
N GLY A 147 -5.15 2.21 -6.00
CA GLY A 147 -5.78 0.92 -5.75
C GLY A 147 -5.99 0.63 -4.26
N ASP A 148 -7.11 0.00 -3.94
CA ASP A 148 -7.41 -0.58 -2.64
C ASP A 148 -6.98 -2.05 -2.56
N PHE A 149 -7.05 -2.64 -1.37
CA PHE A 149 -6.85 -4.07 -1.13
C PHE A 149 -8.11 -4.90 -1.46
N LEU A 150 -8.66 -4.67 -2.65
CA LEU A 150 -9.76 -5.43 -3.22
C LEU A 150 -9.25 -6.27 -4.39
N THR A 151 -9.65 -7.53 -4.49
CA THR A 151 -9.24 -8.42 -5.59
C THR A 151 -9.49 -7.78 -6.96
N ARG A 152 -10.63 -7.10 -7.14
CA ARG A 152 -10.93 -6.39 -8.40
C ARG A 152 -9.93 -5.27 -8.72
N ASN A 153 -9.36 -4.59 -7.71
CA ASN A 153 -8.35 -3.54 -7.91
C ASN A 153 -6.98 -4.15 -8.21
N THR A 154 -6.63 -5.22 -7.51
CA THR A 154 -5.31 -5.83 -7.61
C THR A 154 -5.14 -6.73 -8.84
N GLU A 155 -6.23 -7.30 -9.37
CA GLU A 155 -6.21 -8.33 -10.42
C GLU A 155 -6.98 -7.99 -11.70
N CYS A 156 -7.94 -7.07 -11.66
CA CYS A 156 -8.86 -6.83 -12.79
C CYS A 156 -8.85 -5.41 -13.32
N ARG A 157 -8.32 -4.44 -12.58
CA ARG A 157 -8.27 -3.03 -12.96
C ARG A 157 -6.84 -2.58 -13.24
N VAL A 158 -6.71 -1.49 -13.97
CA VAL A 158 -5.46 -0.75 -14.02
C VAL A 158 -5.45 0.21 -12.83
N GLU A 159 -4.63 -0.10 -11.85
CA GLU A 159 -4.36 0.74 -10.70
C GLU A 159 -2.86 1.06 -10.67
N VAL A 160 -2.50 2.21 -10.16
CA VAL A 160 -1.11 2.61 -10.06
C VAL A 160 -0.76 3.00 -8.63
N GLY A 161 0.50 2.76 -8.27
CA GLY A 161 1.12 3.28 -7.07
C GLY A 161 2.51 3.79 -7.43
N VAL A 162 3.01 4.73 -6.64
CA VAL A 162 4.36 5.30 -6.84
C VAL A 162 5.09 5.28 -5.52
N ARG A 163 6.35 4.82 -5.54
CA ARG A 163 7.22 4.89 -4.38
C ARG A 163 7.69 6.33 -4.19
N VAL A 164 7.47 6.85 -2.98
CA VAL A 164 7.93 8.18 -2.59
C VAL A 164 9.34 8.03 -2.03
N GLU A 165 10.32 8.71 -2.65
CA GLU A 165 11.72 8.63 -2.25
C GLU A 165 12.20 9.89 -1.54
N ASP A 166 11.56 11.04 -1.75
CA ASP A 166 11.89 12.30 -1.12
C ASP A 166 11.75 12.23 0.41
N PRO A 167 12.81 12.52 1.20
CA PRO A 167 12.80 12.39 2.65
C PRO A 167 11.75 13.29 3.34
N VAL A 168 11.55 14.52 2.82
CA VAL A 168 10.61 15.48 3.40
C VAL A 168 9.17 15.01 3.19
N LEU A 169 8.88 14.44 2.02
CA LEU A 169 7.56 13.88 1.74
C LEU A 169 7.32 12.61 2.54
N LYS A 170 8.33 11.77 2.73
CA LYS A 170 8.21 10.58 3.61
C LYS A 170 7.83 10.96 5.03
N GLU A 171 8.53 11.93 5.62
CA GLU A 171 8.23 12.40 6.97
C GLU A 171 6.78 12.91 7.10
N LYS A 172 6.32 13.67 6.10
CA LYS A 172 4.92 14.14 6.06
C LYS A 172 3.91 12.99 5.97
N LEU A 173 4.20 11.96 5.19
CA LEU A 173 3.30 10.82 5.01
C LEU A 173 3.29 9.88 6.21
N ASP A 174 4.40 9.72 6.90
CA ASP A 174 4.51 8.93 8.14
C ASP A 174 3.78 9.59 9.32
N SER A 175 3.49 10.89 9.24
CA SER A 175 2.77 11.63 10.28
C SER A 175 1.23 11.61 10.14
N ILE A 176 0.71 11.00 9.07
CA ILE A 176 -0.73 10.86 8.79
C ILE A 176 -1.29 9.62 9.47
#